data_538f1da2bb5a08a23c66d1a043017802
#
_entry.id   538f1da2bb5a08a23c66d1a043017802
#
_cell.length_a   1.000
_cell.length_b   1.000
_cell.length_c   1.000
_cell.angle_alpha   90.00
_cell.angle_beta   90.00
_cell.angle_gamma   90.00
#
_symmetry.space_group_name_H-M   'P 1'
#
loop_
_entity.id
_entity.type
_entity.pdbx_description
1 polymer ?
#
loop_
_entity_poly.entity_id
_entity_poly.type
_entity_poly.pdbx_seq_one_letter_code
_entity_poly.pdbx_strand_id
1 'polypeptide(L)'
;MALRALGRAFPARIGHRSVRGFASSSTEPTLRTALFFPGHGVQRKGMTRDWVEAFPQTCKPFLEEMDDLLQTKLSTLIEEGPIYILDKTENAQPAIMAVSIMILKVLEQEFGFRTEESINVTLGHSLGEYAALVAAGYLTYPFALNLVRQRGEIMGECTRKAKEESGDRFGMMALVCEPDQLDSLVAAVKDFLSHGAEGSKDDSSHSQAIEQVSIANANSKNQIVLSGSFTRIRNLLVHIREFGGHDPRAVELKSNSAFHSPIMQPAYEYMRKVLVPSQVSFPAKMPTISNVTARPFQSKEDLINGLSRQAIDTVLWWDSIKYLDREAGCTRWLGVGPGKVGRNLVSKEVGRSGAKGGGVWSISDPDDIEPTLKGLEQTAHEAAS
;
A
#
# COMPACT_ATOMS: atom_id res chain seq x y z
N MET A 1 -31.48 7.05 11.50
CA MET A 1 -31.89 6.58 12.84
C MET A 1 -32.24 5.08 12.82
N ALA A 2 -31.44 4.22 12.14
CA ALA A 2 -31.77 2.79 11.99
C ALA A 2 -30.52 1.85 12.11
N LEU A 3 -29.42 2.27 12.75
CA LEU A 3 -28.17 1.50 12.86
C LEU A 3 -27.94 0.88 14.26
N ARG A 4 -28.96 0.80 15.12
CA ARG A 4 -28.79 0.32 16.51
C ARG A 4 -29.25 -1.11 16.79
N ALA A 5 -29.42 -1.99 15.83
CA ALA A 5 -30.03 -3.32 16.06
C ALA A 5 -29.16 -4.54 15.65
N LEU A 6 -27.88 -4.46 15.42
CA LEU A 6 -27.04 -5.61 15.08
C LEU A 6 -25.96 -5.92 16.14
N GLY A 7 -26.31 -5.83 17.42
CA GLY A 7 -25.53 -6.40 18.52
C GLY A 7 -25.64 -7.93 18.59
N ARG A 8 -25.30 -8.65 17.52
CA ARG A 8 -25.09 -10.10 17.55
C ARG A 8 -23.60 -10.40 17.44
N ALA A 9 -23.04 -10.85 18.56
CA ALA A 9 -21.69 -11.37 18.64
C ALA A 9 -21.45 -12.42 17.54
N PHE A 10 -20.37 -12.28 16.78
CA PHE A 10 -19.85 -13.34 15.93
C PHE A 10 -19.64 -14.61 16.78
N PRO A 11 -19.98 -15.80 16.33
CA PRO A 11 -19.76 -17.01 17.10
C PRO A 11 -18.26 -17.22 17.32
N ALA A 12 -17.85 -17.10 18.58
CA ALA A 12 -16.50 -17.44 19.02
C ALA A 12 -16.28 -18.94 18.93
N ARG A 13 -15.61 -19.41 17.89
CA ARG A 13 -14.89 -20.69 17.88
C ARG A 13 -13.95 -20.79 16.66
N ILE A 14 -12.72 -20.30 16.80
CA ILE A 14 -11.59 -20.85 16.04
C ILE A 14 -10.40 -20.85 17.00
N GLY A 15 -9.85 -22.05 17.22
CA GLY A 15 -8.81 -22.32 18.20
C GLY A 15 -7.50 -21.58 17.94
N HIS A 16 -6.79 -21.28 19.01
CA HIS A 16 -5.42 -20.76 19.01
C HIS A 16 -4.53 -21.60 18.09
N ARG A 17 -4.08 -21.04 16.98
CA ARG A 17 -2.99 -21.59 16.17
C ARG A 17 -1.77 -20.70 16.26
N SER A 18 -0.70 -21.32 16.75
CA SER A 18 0.69 -20.88 16.68
C SER A 18 1.03 -20.37 15.27
N VAL A 19 1.77 -19.26 15.20
CA VAL A 19 2.37 -18.73 13.97
C VAL A 19 3.37 -19.76 13.44
N ARG A 20 2.88 -20.69 12.61
CA ARG A 20 3.72 -21.56 11.77
C ARG A 20 3.56 -21.08 10.35
N GLY A 21 4.69 -21.00 9.65
CA GLY A 21 4.72 -20.72 8.21
C GLY A 21 3.71 -21.59 7.45
N PHE A 22 3.30 -21.15 6.28
CA PHE A 22 2.32 -21.83 5.42
C PHE A 22 2.73 -23.28 5.09
N ALA A 23 2.62 -24.18 6.06
CA ALA A 23 2.78 -25.61 5.87
C ALA A 23 1.41 -26.21 5.64
N SER A 24 1.14 -26.69 4.45
CA SER A 24 -0.09 -27.37 4.08
C SER A 24 -0.17 -28.73 4.77
N SER A 25 -1.18 -28.94 5.60
CA SER A 25 -1.79 -30.27 5.80
C SER A 25 -3.13 -30.14 6.51
N SER A 26 -4.19 -29.91 5.75
CA SER A 26 -5.55 -30.32 6.11
C SER A 26 -6.42 -30.27 4.84
N THR A 27 -7.14 -31.33 4.59
CA THR A 27 -7.95 -31.60 3.39
C THR A 27 -9.29 -30.86 3.35
N GLU A 28 -9.51 -29.85 4.19
CA GLU A 28 -10.67 -28.97 4.07
C GLU A 28 -10.21 -27.61 3.51
N PRO A 29 -10.92 -27.03 2.54
CA PRO A 29 -10.61 -25.72 2.00
C PRO A 29 -10.89 -24.66 3.06
N THR A 30 -9.89 -24.38 3.90
CA THR A 30 -9.98 -23.26 4.85
C THR A 30 -9.96 -21.95 4.08
N LEU A 31 -11.06 -21.21 4.16
CA LEU A 31 -11.14 -19.87 3.56
C LEU A 31 -10.04 -18.97 4.15
N ARG A 32 -9.20 -18.44 3.27
CA ARG A 32 -8.14 -17.50 3.67
C ARG A 32 -8.50 -16.10 3.23
N THR A 33 -8.41 -15.15 4.17
CA THR A 33 -8.72 -13.76 3.94
C THR A 33 -7.44 -12.93 3.99
N ALA A 34 -7.18 -12.18 2.91
CA ALA A 34 -6.13 -11.17 2.85
C ALA A 34 -6.74 -9.80 3.13
N LEU A 35 -6.13 -9.05 4.07
CA LEU A 35 -6.47 -7.66 4.37
C LEU A 35 -5.46 -6.75 3.67
N PHE A 36 -5.93 -5.81 2.84
CA PHE A 36 -5.06 -4.93 2.09
C PHE A 36 -5.35 -3.44 2.32
N PHE A 37 -4.29 -2.63 2.22
CA PHE A 37 -4.32 -1.20 2.49
C PHE A 37 -3.86 -0.38 1.29
N PRO A 38 -4.48 0.80 1.04
CA PRO A 38 -4.11 1.67 -0.07
C PRO A 38 -2.79 2.40 0.17
N GLY A 39 -2.14 2.78 -0.94
CA GLY A 39 -0.99 3.66 -0.96
C GLY A 39 -1.35 5.13 -1.19
N HIS A 40 -0.31 5.93 -1.47
CA HIS A 40 -0.43 7.36 -1.78
C HIS A 40 -1.30 7.60 -3.04
N GLY A 41 -2.04 8.74 -3.05
CA GLY A 41 -2.88 9.15 -4.18
C GLY A 41 -4.37 8.91 -3.98
N VAL A 42 -4.78 8.36 -2.83
CA VAL A 42 -6.19 8.14 -2.46
C VAL A 42 -6.72 9.18 -1.46
N GLN A 43 -5.85 10.06 -0.97
CA GLN A 43 -6.24 11.15 -0.06
C GLN A 43 -7.22 12.10 -0.73
N ARG A 44 -8.22 12.51 0.02
CA ARG A 44 -9.19 13.52 -0.41
C ARG A 44 -9.61 14.40 0.77
N LYS A 45 -9.92 15.65 0.47
CA LYS A 45 -10.55 16.54 1.44
C LYS A 45 -11.85 15.93 1.92
N GLY A 46 -12.10 15.96 3.22
CA GLY A 46 -13.31 15.44 3.85
C GLY A 46 -13.39 13.92 3.91
N MET A 47 -12.29 13.18 3.72
CA MET A 47 -12.34 11.70 3.73
C MET A 47 -12.66 11.09 5.09
N THR A 48 -12.72 11.89 6.16
CA THR A 48 -13.10 11.48 7.51
C THR A 48 -14.52 11.90 7.89
N ARG A 49 -15.17 12.77 7.11
CA ARG A 49 -16.47 13.38 7.46
C ARG A 49 -17.53 12.37 7.76
N ASP A 50 -17.85 11.51 6.82
CA ASP A 50 -18.92 10.52 6.94
C ASP A 50 -18.63 9.54 8.09
N TRP A 51 -17.36 9.23 8.33
CA TRP A 51 -16.91 8.41 9.46
C TRP A 51 -17.14 9.08 10.81
N VAL A 52 -16.82 10.38 10.93
CA VAL A 52 -17.03 11.16 12.15
C VAL A 52 -18.53 11.38 12.42
N GLU A 53 -19.33 11.56 11.37
CA GLU A 53 -20.79 11.66 11.49
C GLU A 53 -21.42 10.34 11.94
N ALA A 54 -20.99 9.21 11.36
CA ALA A 54 -21.54 7.89 11.67
C ALA A 54 -21.06 7.34 13.03
N PHE A 55 -19.78 7.52 13.35
CA PHE A 55 -19.11 6.93 14.52
C PHE A 55 -18.29 7.94 15.32
N PRO A 56 -18.92 9.00 15.85
CA PRO A 56 -18.22 10.11 16.51
C PRO A 56 -17.43 9.67 17.75
N GLN A 57 -17.91 8.65 18.49
CA GLN A 57 -17.28 8.18 19.73
C GLN A 57 -15.96 7.46 19.49
N THR A 58 -15.80 6.81 18.33
CA THR A 58 -14.57 6.14 17.92
C THR A 58 -13.65 7.06 17.14
N CYS A 59 -14.22 7.84 16.19
CA CYS A 59 -13.39 8.61 15.25
C CYS A 59 -12.80 9.88 15.86
N LYS A 60 -13.57 10.66 16.67
CA LYS A 60 -13.06 11.91 17.22
C LYS A 60 -11.82 11.71 18.12
N PRO A 61 -11.84 10.81 19.14
CA PRO A 61 -10.67 10.59 19.97
C PRO A 61 -9.48 10.07 19.18
N PHE A 62 -9.70 9.26 18.13
CA PHE A 62 -8.65 8.75 17.27
C PHE A 62 -7.97 9.89 16.48
N LEU A 63 -8.75 10.83 15.93
CA LEU A 63 -8.22 11.98 15.20
C LEU A 63 -7.50 12.96 16.12
N GLU A 64 -7.97 13.13 17.36
CA GLU A 64 -7.29 13.90 18.40
C GLU A 64 -5.95 13.26 18.78
N GLU A 65 -5.92 11.93 18.98
CA GLU A 65 -4.68 11.17 19.23
C GLU A 65 -3.69 11.34 18.05
N MET A 66 -4.15 11.27 16.81
CA MET A 66 -3.32 11.51 15.62
C MET A 66 -2.70 12.91 15.63
N ASP A 67 -3.50 13.95 15.90
CA ASP A 67 -3.04 15.33 15.95
C ASP A 67 -2.00 15.53 17.06
N ASP A 68 -2.25 14.95 18.24
CA ASP A 68 -1.35 15.03 19.40
C ASP A 68 -0.02 14.30 19.13
N LEU A 69 -0.06 13.12 18.52
CA LEU A 69 1.15 12.37 18.15
C LEU A 69 2.00 13.10 17.12
N LEU A 70 1.39 13.78 16.18
CA LEU A 70 2.08 14.51 15.11
C LEU A 70 2.39 15.97 15.50
N GLN A 71 1.89 16.47 16.63
CA GLN A 71 1.97 17.87 17.05
C GLN A 71 1.53 18.86 15.97
N THR A 72 0.52 18.45 15.18
CA THR A 72 -0.08 19.24 14.08
C THR A 72 -1.58 18.98 13.99
N LYS A 73 -2.32 19.91 13.38
CA LYS A 73 -3.78 19.74 13.13
C LYS A 73 -4.02 19.06 11.78
N LEU A 74 -3.52 17.82 11.63
CA LEU A 74 -3.72 17.04 10.42
C LEU A 74 -5.21 16.69 10.21
N SER A 75 -5.97 16.47 11.28
CA SER A 75 -7.41 16.23 11.20
C SER A 75 -8.17 17.39 10.53
N THR A 76 -7.83 18.63 10.89
CA THR A 76 -8.38 19.83 10.26
C THR A 76 -7.98 19.93 8.79
N LEU A 77 -6.72 19.64 8.47
CA LEU A 77 -6.26 19.62 7.08
C LEU A 77 -6.98 18.56 6.23
N ILE A 78 -7.25 17.38 6.80
CA ILE A 78 -8.03 16.33 6.12
C ILE A 78 -9.45 16.82 5.85
N GLU A 79 -10.10 17.45 6.84
CA GLU A 79 -11.50 17.85 6.74
C GLU A 79 -11.68 19.10 5.86
N GLU A 80 -10.90 20.13 6.07
CA GLU A 80 -11.10 21.46 5.49
C GLU A 80 -10.18 21.75 4.30
N GLY A 81 -9.04 21.03 4.20
CA GLY A 81 -8.01 21.29 3.20
C GLY A 81 -7.14 22.49 3.55
N PRO A 82 -6.50 23.13 2.58
CA PRO A 82 -6.67 22.94 1.13
C PRO A 82 -6.01 21.67 0.58
N ILE A 83 -6.59 21.11 -0.47
CA ILE A 83 -6.16 19.81 -1.03
C ILE A 83 -4.68 19.80 -1.45
N TYR A 84 -4.15 20.89 -2.02
CA TYR A 84 -2.76 20.96 -2.45
C TYR A 84 -1.75 20.91 -1.29
N ILE A 85 -2.17 21.19 -0.05
CA ILE A 85 -1.37 20.98 1.17
C ILE A 85 -1.52 19.53 1.64
N LEU A 86 -2.73 18.96 1.60
CA LEU A 86 -2.96 17.56 1.94
C LEU A 86 -2.23 16.61 0.98
N ASP A 87 -2.12 16.98 -0.30
CA ASP A 87 -1.42 16.21 -1.35
C ASP A 87 0.10 16.19 -1.18
N LYS A 88 0.67 17.10 -0.36
CA LYS A 88 2.09 17.00 -0.03
C LYS A 88 2.36 15.69 0.70
N THR A 89 3.43 15.00 0.29
CA THR A 89 3.70 13.63 0.76
C THR A 89 3.86 13.54 2.28
N GLU A 90 4.40 14.57 2.90
CA GLU A 90 4.51 14.68 4.37
C GLU A 90 3.16 14.69 5.11
N ASN A 91 2.09 15.12 4.46
CA ASN A 91 0.72 15.13 5.01
C ASN A 91 -0.09 13.94 4.53
N ALA A 92 0.01 13.60 3.24
CA ALA A 92 -0.76 12.52 2.64
C ALA A 92 -0.43 11.15 3.26
N GLN A 93 0.86 10.86 3.52
CA GLN A 93 1.25 9.57 4.07
C GLN A 93 0.64 9.31 5.45
N PRO A 94 0.83 10.16 6.47
CA PRO A 94 0.19 9.93 7.77
C PRO A 94 -1.34 9.98 7.70
N ALA A 95 -1.93 10.84 6.86
CA ALA A 95 -3.37 10.93 6.71
C ALA A 95 -4.01 9.63 6.20
N ILE A 96 -3.45 9.05 5.13
CA ILE A 96 -3.97 7.79 4.55
C ILE A 96 -3.82 6.63 5.53
N MET A 97 -2.63 6.52 6.17
CA MET A 97 -2.38 5.46 7.16
C MET A 97 -3.32 5.59 8.35
N ALA A 98 -3.45 6.79 8.93
CA ALA A 98 -4.31 7.03 10.09
C ALA A 98 -5.77 6.72 9.78
N VAL A 99 -6.30 7.19 8.64
CA VAL A 99 -7.68 6.89 8.24
C VAL A 99 -7.90 5.39 8.04
N SER A 100 -6.93 4.68 7.48
CA SER A 100 -7.03 3.22 7.32
C SER A 100 -7.11 2.49 8.67
N ILE A 101 -6.29 2.90 9.65
CA ILE A 101 -6.31 2.33 11.01
C ILE A 101 -7.57 2.76 11.77
N MET A 102 -8.03 4.00 11.59
CA MET A 102 -9.30 4.48 12.15
C MET A 102 -10.49 3.61 11.70
N ILE A 103 -10.54 3.28 10.41
CA ILE A 103 -11.60 2.40 9.87
C ILE A 103 -11.54 1.01 10.51
N LEU A 104 -10.35 0.42 10.67
CA LEU A 104 -10.20 -0.85 11.40
C LEU A 104 -10.71 -0.73 12.84
N LYS A 105 -10.38 0.36 13.53
CA LYS A 105 -10.84 0.61 14.91
C LYS A 105 -12.37 0.74 14.98
N VAL A 106 -13.00 1.36 14.00
CA VAL A 106 -14.47 1.39 13.87
C VAL A 106 -15.02 -0.03 13.70
N LEU A 107 -14.46 -0.83 12.81
CA LEU A 107 -14.90 -2.22 12.61
C LEU A 107 -14.78 -3.05 13.89
N GLU A 108 -13.71 -2.87 14.65
CA GLU A 108 -13.47 -3.60 15.91
C GLU A 108 -14.41 -3.14 17.02
N GLN A 109 -14.58 -1.83 17.22
CA GLN A 109 -15.32 -1.28 18.36
C GLN A 109 -16.83 -1.24 18.14
N GLU A 110 -17.28 -0.91 16.94
CA GLU A 110 -18.71 -0.72 16.65
C GLU A 110 -19.36 -1.99 16.09
N PHE A 111 -18.60 -2.86 15.42
CA PHE A 111 -19.13 -4.07 14.77
C PHE A 111 -18.58 -5.37 15.33
N GLY A 112 -17.66 -5.33 16.31
CA GLY A 112 -17.05 -6.50 16.90
C GLY A 112 -16.20 -7.32 15.94
N PHE A 113 -15.75 -6.72 14.83
CA PHE A 113 -14.86 -7.39 13.88
C PHE A 113 -13.49 -7.62 14.50
N ARG A 114 -13.08 -8.88 14.61
CA ARG A 114 -11.81 -9.27 15.22
C ARG A 114 -10.79 -9.55 14.12
N THR A 115 -9.91 -8.57 13.88
CA THR A 115 -8.91 -8.65 12.82
C THR A 115 -8.06 -9.93 12.93
N GLU A 116 -7.59 -10.28 14.12
CA GLU A 116 -6.74 -11.46 14.37
C GLU A 116 -7.47 -12.81 14.17
N GLU A 117 -8.80 -12.84 14.23
CA GLU A 117 -9.60 -14.05 14.01
C GLU A 117 -10.08 -14.17 12.57
N SER A 118 -10.30 -13.03 11.92
CA SER A 118 -10.94 -12.95 10.58
C SER A 118 -9.93 -12.89 9.44
N ILE A 119 -8.69 -12.46 9.71
CA ILE A 119 -7.65 -12.18 8.72
C ILE A 119 -6.48 -13.15 8.86
N ASN A 120 -6.02 -13.69 7.72
CA ASN A 120 -4.91 -14.65 7.70
C ASN A 120 -3.58 -14.01 7.29
N VAL A 121 -3.63 -12.90 6.55
CA VAL A 121 -2.45 -12.22 6.03
C VAL A 121 -2.79 -10.76 5.73
N THR A 122 -1.82 -9.88 5.91
CA THR A 122 -1.95 -8.47 5.54
C THR A 122 -0.98 -8.10 4.41
N LEU A 123 -1.35 -7.12 3.61
CA LEU A 123 -0.49 -6.48 2.63
C LEU A 123 -0.89 -5.02 2.44
N GLY A 124 0.01 -4.21 1.92
CA GLY A 124 -0.30 -2.81 1.64
C GLY A 124 0.51 -2.30 0.45
N HIS A 125 -0.08 -1.42 -0.34
CA HIS A 125 0.60 -0.84 -1.49
C HIS A 125 1.49 0.32 -1.03
N SER A 126 2.81 0.22 -1.17
CA SER A 126 3.76 1.26 -0.78
C SER A 126 3.50 1.75 0.66
N LEU A 127 2.99 2.96 0.84
CA LEU A 127 2.57 3.49 2.15
C LEU A 127 1.65 2.53 2.92
N GLY A 128 0.75 1.85 2.24
CA GLY A 128 -0.18 0.90 2.86
C GLY A 128 0.50 -0.26 3.58
N GLU A 129 1.76 -0.57 3.27
CA GLU A 129 2.53 -1.60 4.00
C GLU A 129 2.71 -1.24 5.48
N TYR A 130 2.82 0.06 5.81
CA TYR A 130 2.89 0.52 7.21
C TYR A 130 1.56 0.28 7.95
N ALA A 131 0.43 0.55 7.31
CA ALA A 131 -0.88 0.22 7.86
C ALA A 131 -1.05 -1.29 8.04
N ALA A 132 -0.58 -2.10 7.08
CA ALA A 132 -0.58 -3.56 7.16
C ALA A 132 0.26 -4.07 8.34
N LEU A 133 1.45 -3.50 8.57
CA LEU A 133 2.32 -3.84 9.68
C LEU A 133 1.73 -3.45 11.04
N VAL A 134 1.01 -2.32 11.12
CA VAL A 134 0.27 -1.92 12.34
C VAL A 134 -0.89 -2.89 12.59
N ALA A 135 -1.70 -3.18 11.59
CA ALA A 135 -2.84 -4.11 11.71
C ALA A 135 -2.41 -5.51 12.12
N ALA A 136 -1.27 -5.99 11.61
CA ALA A 136 -0.69 -7.28 11.97
C ALA A 136 0.04 -7.28 13.33
N GLY A 137 0.33 -6.10 13.91
CA GLY A 137 0.99 -5.97 15.21
C GLY A 137 2.51 -6.03 15.17
N TYR A 138 3.14 -5.83 14.00
CA TYR A 138 4.60 -5.68 13.89
C TYR A 138 5.09 -4.34 14.42
N LEU A 139 4.33 -3.27 14.17
CA LEU A 139 4.62 -1.90 14.60
C LEU A 139 3.47 -1.37 15.45
N THR A 140 3.79 -0.53 16.42
CA THR A 140 2.75 0.24 17.13
C THR A 140 2.25 1.39 16.26
N TYR A 141 0.98 1.77 16.41
CA TYR A 141 0.40 2.89 15.66
C TYR A 141 1.17 4.21 15.89
N PRO A 142 1.49 4.62 17.13
CA PRO A 142 2.23 5.87 17.37
C PRO A 142 3.61 5.90 16.69
N PHE A 143 4.33 4.78 16.74
CA PHE A 143 5.63 4.68 16.08
C PHE A 143 5.50 4.76 14.56
N ALA A 144 4.61 3.98 13.97
CA ALA A 144 4.39 3.94 12.53
C ALA A 144 3.88 5.28 11.98
N LEU A 145 3.01 5.98 12.72
CA LEU A 145 2.49 7.30 12.32
C LEU A 145 3.60 8.35 12.22
N ASN A 146 4.45 8.44 13.24
CA ASN A 146 5.61 9.32 13.21
C ASN A 146 6.61 8.92 12.13
N LEU A 147 6.83 7.62 11.94
CA LEU A 147 7.75 7.10 10.93
C LEU A 147 7.31 7.49 9.50
N VAL A 148 6.03 7.34 9.16
CA VAL A 148 5.52 7.73 7.82
C VAL A 148 5.49 9.25 7.64
N ARG A 149 5.32 10.02 8.72
CA ARG A 149 5.44 11.48 8.69
C ARG A 149 6.85 11.89 8.29
N GLN A 150 7.86 11.40 8.99
CA GLN A 150 9.28 11.69 8.71
C GLN A 150 9.70 11.16 7.33
N ARG A 151 9.26 9.95 6.98
CA ARG A 151 9.46 9.40 5.63
C ARG A 151 8.91 10.35 4.57
N GLY A 152 7.71 10.85 4.73
CA GLY A 152 7.08 11.80 3.83
C GLY A 152 7.85 13.11 3.69
N GLU A 153 8.32 13.68 4.80
CA GLU A 153 9.13 14.91 4.82
C GLU A 153 10.43 14.72 4.04
N ILE A 154 11.17 13.64 4.31
CA ILE A 154 12.43 13.34 3.63
C ILE A 154 12.21 13.10 2.12
N MET A 155 11.20 12.31 1.75
CA MET A 155 10.90 12.05 0.34
C MET A 155 10.48 13.31 -0.43
N GLY A 156 9.72 14.19 0.21
CA GLY A 156 9.38 15.50 -0.36
C GLY A 156 10.61 16.37 -0.57
N GLU A 157 11.53 16.38 0.39
CA GLU A 157 12.79 17.11 0.31
C GLU A 157 13.70 16.57 -0.80
N CYS A 158 13.84 15.24 -0.92
CA CYS A 158 14.60 14.61 -2.00
C CYS A 158 14.13 15.07 -3.37
N THR A 159 12.82 15.12 -3.58
CA THR A 159 12.24 15.55 -4.87
C THR A 159 12.46 17.05 -5.11
N ARG A 160 12.34 17.90 -4.08
CA ARG A 160 12.63 19.34 -4.22
C ARG A 160 14.07 19.59 -4.59
N LYS A 161 15.02 18.94 -3.92
CA LYS A 161 16.46 19.05 -4.23
C LYS A 161 16.76 18.60 -5.65
N ALA A 162 16.26 17.43 -6.06
CA ALA A 162 16.45 16.94 -7.43
C ALA A 162 15.92 17.93 -8.48
N LYS A 163 14.77 18.56 -8.21
CA LYS A 163 14.21 19.60 -9.06
C LYS A 163 15.07 20.86 -9.11
N GLU A 164 15.59 21.32 -7.98
CA GLU A 164 16.43 22.52 -7.88
C GLU A 164 17.76 22.31 -8.61
N GLU A 165 18.37 21.14 -8.47
CA GLU A 165 19.67 20.82 -9.07
C GLU A 165 19.59 20.58 -10.59
N SER A 166 18.54 19.90 -11.08
CA SER A 166 18.40 19.56 -12.50
C SER A 166 17.57 20.56 -13.31
N GLY A 167 16.74 21.38 -12.65
CA GLY A 167 15.75 22.23 -13.31
C GLY A 167 14.55 21.45 -13.90
N ASP A 168 14.47 20.12 -13.74
CA ASP A 168 13.41 19.27 -14.29
C ASP A 168 12.30 18.98 -13.27
N ARG A 169 11.17 18.51 -13.78
CA ARG A 169 10.05 18.01 -12.96
C ARG A 169 10.23 16.53 -12.70
N PHE A 170 10.03 16.13 -11.46
CA PHE A 170 10.07 14.73 -11.01
C PHE A 170 8.70 14.25 -10.60
N GLY A 171 8.44 12.96 -10.81
CA GLY A 171 7.17 12.34 -10.43
C GLY A 171 7.07 10.92 -10.93
N MET A 172 5.83 10.49 -11.11
CA MET A 172 5.52 9.12 -11.49
C MET A 172 4.58 9.07 -12.70
N MET A 173 4.77 8.09 -13.56
CA MET A 173 3.97 7.87 -14.77
C MET A 173 3.58 6.41 -14.91
N ALA A 174 2.27 6.15 -14.95
CA ALA A 174 1.77 4.82 -15.21
C ALA A 174 1.82 4.52 -16.71
N LEU A 175 2.35 3.35 -17.07
CA LEU A 175 2.31 2.78 -18.40
C LEU A 175 1.34 1.63 -18.42
N VAL A 176 0.35 1.70 -19.31
CA VAL A 176 -0.68 0.67 -19.49
C VAL A 176 -0.56 0.10 -20.90
N CYS A 177 -0.40 -1.21 -21.01
CA CYS A 177 -0.31 -1.95 -22.27
C CYS A 177 -1.32 -3.12 -22.28
N GLU A 178 -1.35 -3.89 -23.37
CA GLU A 178 -2.06 -5.16 -23.38
C GLU A 178 -1.34 -6.18 -22.47
N PRO A 179 -2.06 -7.11 -21.82
CA PRO A 179 -1.48 -8.01 -20.82
C PRO A 179 -0.35 -8.91 -21.34
N ASP A 180 -0.42 -9.32 -22.60
CA ASP A 180 0.59 -10.14 -23.29
C ASP A 180 1.84 -9.37 -23.69
N GLN A 181 1.80 -8.05 -23.61
CA GLN A 181 2.92 -7.16 -23.96
C GLN A 181 3.73 -6.69 -22.73
N LEU A 182 3.28 -6.98 -21.51
CA LEU A 182 3.91 -6.41 -20.32
C LEU A 182 5.37 -6.83 -20.16
N ASP A 183 5.68 -8.11 -20.36
CA ASP A 183 7.04 -8.64 -20.17
C ASP A 183 8.00 -8.04 -21.20
N SER A 184 7.59 -7.92 -22.45
CA SER A 184 8.39 -7.30 -23.51
C SER A 184 8.53 -5.79 -23.30
N LEU A 185 7.50 -5.09 -22.82
CA LEU A 185 7.58 -3.69 -22.42
C LEU A 185 8.58 -3.48 -21.28
N VAL A 186 8.52 -4.33 -20.25
CA VAL A 186 9.48 -4.28 -19.12
C VAL A 186 10.90 -4.55 -19.61
N ALA A 187 11.10 -5.48 -20.54
CA ALA A 187 12.40 -5.74 -21.13
C ALA A 187 12.93 -4.53 -21.90
N ALA A 188 12.10 -3.88 -22.74
CA ALA A 188 12.48 -2.67 -23.47
C ALA A 188 12.81 -1.49 -22.54
N VAL A 189 12.06 -1.32 -21.45
CA VAL A 189 12.36 -0.32 -20.41
C VAL A 189 13.72 -0.60 -19.77
N LYS A 190 13.98 -1.84 -19.36
CA LYS A 190 15.26 -2.22 -18.74
C LYS A 190 16.45 -2.07 -19.69
N ASP A 191 16.27 -2.40 -20.95
CA ASP A 191 17.28 -2.22 -22.00
C ASP A 191 17.69 -0.75 -22.12
N PHE A 192 16.73 0.16 -22.27
CA PHE A 192 16.99 1.60 -22.27
C PHE A 192 17.73 2.08 -21.04
N LEU A 193 17.34 1.60 -19.85
CA LEU A 193 17.94 2.00 -18.58
C LEU A 193 19.40 1.51 -18.47
N SER A 194 19.74 0.35 -19.03
CA SER A 194 21.10 -0.20 -19.02
C SER A 194 22.05 0.60 -19.90
N HIS A 195 21.60 1.06 -21.08
CA HIS A 195 22.41 1.86 -22.00
C HIS A 195 22.58 3.31 -21.54
N GLY A 196 21.65 3.87 -20.78
CA GLY A 196 21.73 5.21 -20.21
C GLY A 196 22.81 5.38 -19.13
N ALA A 197 23.22 4.28 -18.50
CA ALA A 197 24.23 4.30 -17.42
C ALA A 197 25.68 4.42 -17.95
N GLU A 198 25.94 4.09 -19.21
CA GLU A 198 27.29 4.13 -19.79
C GLU A 198 27.76 5.53 -20.22
N GLY A 199 26.89 6.53 -20.25
CA GLY A 199 27.18 7.89 -20.77
C GLY A 199 27.53 8.96 -19.75
N SER A 200 27.32 8.73 -18.46
CA SER A 200 27.53 9.73 -17.40
C SER A 200 28.99 9.74 -16.94
N LYS A 201 29.74 10.79 -17.29
CA LYS A 201 31.13 11.01 -16.86
C LYS A 201 31.25 11.71 -15.51
N ASP A 202 30.16 11.99 -14.81
CA ASP A 202 30.18 12.65 -13.52
C ASP A 202 30.04 11.62 -12.40
N ASP A 203 31.08 11.49 -11.60
CA ASP A 203 31.33 10.38 -10.67
C ASP A 203 30.60 10.52 -9.32
N SER A 204 29.67 11.48 -9.17
CA SER A 204 28.90 11.61 -7.96
C SER A 204 27.66 10.70 -7.99
N SER A 205 27.52 9.83 -7.00
CA SER A 205 26.36 8.93 -6.87
C SER A 205 25.00 9.67 -6.88
N HIS A 206 25.00 10.94 -6.48
CA HIS A 206 23.79 11.78 -6.44
C HIS A 206 23.38 12.29 -7.82
N SER A 207 24.33 12.76 -8.64
CA SER A 207 24.05 13.19 -10.04
C SER A 207 23.55 12.02 -10.88
N GLN A 208 24.09 10.82 -10.68
CA GLN A 208 23.61 9.60 -11.34
C GLN A 208 22.16 9.27 -10.90
N ALA A 209 21.82 9.44 -9.63
CA ALA A 209 20.46 9.17 -9.13
C ALA A 209 19.42 10.10 -9.75
N ILE A 210 19.72 11.38 -9.95
CA ILE A 210 18.84 12.38 -10.59
C ILE A 210 18.53 12.01 -12.03
N GLU A 211 19.49 11.42 -12.73
CA GLU A 211 19.34 11.03 -14.13
C GLU A 211 18.63 9.71 -14.35
N GLN A 212 18.45 8.90 -13.29
CA GLN A 212 17.84 7.59 -13.42
C GLN A 212 16.31 7.63 -13.46
N VAL A 213 15.73 6.77 -14.29
CA VAL A 213 14.32 6.38 -14.25
C VAL A 213 14.25 4.97 -13.67
N SER A 214 13.26 4.72 -12.83
CA SER A 214 13.05 3.41 -12.20
C SER A 214 11.66 2.88 -12.50
N ILE A 215 11.52 1.56 -12.55
CA ILE A 215 10.21 0.92 -12.46
C ILE A 215 9.82 0.94 -10.98
N ALA A 216 8.97 1.89 -10.60
CA ALA A 216 8.55 2.11 -9.22
C ALA A 216 7.56 1.06 -8.74
N ASN A 217 6.62 0.64 -9.59
CA ASN A 217 5.58 -0.32 -9.25
C ASN A 217 5.33 -1.30 -10.40
N ALA A 218 5.14 -2.57 -10.05
CA ALA A 218 4.49 -3.58 -10.88
C ALA A 218 3.08 -3.79 -10.31
N ASN A 219 2.06 -3.13 -10.92
CA ASN A 219 0.73 -3.03 -10.33
C ASN A 219 -0.24 -4.12 -10.78
N SER A 220 -0.14 -4.57 -12.02
CA SER A 220 -1.01 -5.60 -12.59
C SER A 220 -0.40 -6.18 -13.86
N LYS A 221 -1.02 -7.22 -14.39
CA LYS A 221 -0.62 -7.88 -15.65
C LYS A 221 -0.48 -6.98 -16.88
N ASN A 222 -0.85 -5.70 -16.77
CA ASN A 222 -0.79 -4.75 -17.89
C ASN A 222 -0.42 -3.33 -17.43
N GLN A 223 0.12 -3.16 -16.22
CA GLN A 223 0.47 -1.85 -15.72
C GLN A 223 1.75 -1.87 -14.89
N ILE A 224 2.72 -1.08 -15.30
CA ILE A 224 3.86 -0.64 -14.49
C ILE A 224 3.80 0.86 -14.24
N VAL A 225 4.56 1.34 -13.26
CA VAL A 225 4.73 2.77 -13.02
C VAL A 225 6.20 3.11 -13.08
N LEU A 226 6.54 4.11 -13.86
CA LEU A 226 7.87 4.70 -13.91
C LEU A 226 7.98 5.85 -12.92
N SER A 227 9.16 6.04 -12.36
CA SER A 227 9.49 7.12 -11.43
C SER A 227 10.81 7.77 -11.82
N GLY A 228 10.89 9.11 -11.73
CA GLY A 228 12.08 9.87 -12.07
C GLY A 228 11.77 11.22 -12.71
N SER A 229 12.74 11.77 -13.46
CA SER A 229 12.58 12.98 -14.27
C SER A 229 11.57 12.77 -15.40
N PHE A 230 10.62 13.69 -15.57
CA PHE A 230 9.64 13.59 -16.66
C PHE A 230 10.28 13.74 -18.04
N THR A 231 11.36 14.48 -18.18
CA THR A 231 12.11 14.57 -19.44
C THR A 231 12.71 13.21 -19.78
N ARG A 232 13.34 12.53 -18.84
CA ARG A 232 13.90 11.19 -19.06
C ARG A 232 12.82 10.15 -19.33
N ILE A 233 11.69 10.20 -18.61
CA ILE A 233 10.55 9.29 -18.86
C ILE A 233 10.00 9.50 -20.27
N ARG A 234 9.90 10.75 -20.77
CA ARG A 234 9.46 11.02 -22.15
C ARG A 234 10.44 10.50 -23.19
N ASN A 235 11.75 10.68 -22.96
CA ASN A 235 12.78 10.13 -23.85
C ASN A 235 12.70 8.59 -23.91
N LEU A 236 12.50 7.95 -22.76
CA LEU A 236 12.25 6.51 -22.70
C LEU A 236 11.00 6.13 -23.51
N LEU A 237 9.90 6.87 -23.40
CA LEU A 237 8.68 6.61 -24.17
C LEU A 237 8.90 6.72 -25.67
N VAL A 238 9.65 7.70 -26.13
CA VAL A 238 10.03 7.82 -27.54
C VAL A 238 10.84 6.60 -27.97
N HIS A 239 11.87 6.23 -27.20
CA HIS A 239 12.72 5.09 -27.50
C HIS A 239 11.93 3.76 -27.61
N ILE A 240 11.07 3.45 -26.65
CA ILE A 240 10.31 2.20 -26.68
C ILE A 240 9.25 2.16 -27.81
N ARG A 241 8.79 3.33 -28.30
CA ARG A 241 7.93 3.41 -29.51
C ARG A 241 8.71 3.16 -30.78
N GLU A 242 9.85 3.81 -30.92
CA GLU A 242 10.66 3.77 -32.15
C GLU A 242 11.43 2.44 -32.29
N PHE A 243 11.98 1.93 -31.21
CA PHE A 243 12.90 0.79 -31.22
C PHE A 243 12.34 -0.45 -30.51
N GLY A 244 11.49 -0.27 -29.49
CA GLY A 244 10.92 -1.37 -28.73
C GLY A 244 9.61 -1.94 -29.29
N GLY A 245 9.01 -1.28 -30.29
CA GLY A 245 7.75 -1.73 -30.89
C GLY A 245 6.54 -1.63 -29.95
N HIS A 246 6.61 -0.80 -28.90
CA HIS A 246 5.54 -0.61 -27.92
C HIS A 246 4.98 0.81 -27.92
N ASP A 247 3.67 0.94 -27.82
CA ASP A 247 2.98 2.23 -27.62
C ASP A 247 2.05 2.18 -26.40
N PRO A 248 2.58 2.08 -25.18
CA PRO A 248 1.77 2.04 -23.99
C PRO A 248 1.06 3.37 -23.76
N ARG A 249 -0.17 3.31 -23.23
CA ARG A 249 -0.85 4.50 -22.74
C ARG A 249 -0.14 5.01 -21.48
N ALA A 250 0.47 6.20 -21.59
CA ALA A 250 1.15 6.86 -20.49
C ALA A 250 0.22 7.84 -19.76
N VAL A 251 0.18 7.75 -18.42
CA VAL A 251 -0.65 8.60 -17.56
C VAL A 251 0.20 9.14 -16.42
N GLU A 252 0.37 10.47 -16.37
CA GLU A 252 1.03 11.15 -15.23
C GLU A 252 0.18 10.96 -13.98
N LEU A 253 0.80 10.47 -12.90
CA LEU A 253 0.13 10.30 -11.63
C LEU A 253 0.13 11.60 -10.83
N LYS A 254 -0.92 11.80 -10.02
CA LYS A 254 -1.00 12.92 -9.07
C LYS A 254 -0.06 12.70 -7.89
N SER A 255 1.23 12.60 -8.17
CA SER A 255 2.29 12.47 -7.19
C SER A 255 3.31 13.58 -7.41
N ASN A 256 3.62 14.32 -6.35
CA ASN A 256 4.63 15.39 -6.39
C ASN A 256 6.03 14.86 -6.06
N SER A 257 6.22 13.53 -6.06
CA SER A 257 7.49 12.90 -5.69
C SER A 257 7.76 11.68 -6.59
N ALA A 258 9.03 11.49 -6.92
CA ALA A 258 9.50 10.32 -7.66
C ALA A 258 9.83 9.17 -6.69
N PHE A 259 8.79 8.60 -6.06
CA PHE A 259 8.93 7.50 -5.13
C PHE A 259 9.55 6.25 -5.77
N HIS A 260 10.15 5.39 -4.96
CA HIS A 260 10.70 4.10 -5.40
C HIS A 260 11.76 4.27 -6.49
N SER A 261 12.65 5.23 -6.30
CA SER A 261 13.75 5.56 -7.20
C SER A 261 15.02 5.93 -6.41
N PRO A 262 16.20 5.93 -7.03
CA PRO A 262 17.46 6.23 -6.36
C PRO A 262 17.54 7.60 -5.68
N ILE A 263 16.78 8.60 -6.12
CA ILE A 263 16.73 9.89 -5.42
C ILE A 263 16.15 9.80 -4.01
N MET A 264 15.47 8.70 -3.67
CA MET A 264 14.95 8.43 -2.32
C MET A 264 15.98 7.78 -1.38
N GLN A 265 17.25 7.71 -1.79
CA GLN A 265 18.34 7.15 -0.97
C GLN A 265 18.38 7.74 0.46
N PRO A 266 18.20 9.06 0.69
CA PRO A 266 18.17 9.62 2.04
C PRO A 266 17.00 9.07 2.89
N ALA A 267 15.86 8.75 2.28
CA ALA A 267 14.75 8.13 2.98
C ALA A 267 15.09 6.67 3.39
N TYR A 268 15.75 5.90 2.51
CA TYR A 268 16.26 4.58 2.85
C TYR A 268 17.23 4.62 4.04
N GLU A 269 18.19 5.54 4.03
CA GLU A 269 19.18 5.70 5.11
C GLU A 269 18.53 6.09 6.44
N TYR A 270 17.55 6.99 6.40
CA TYR A 270 16.76 7.35 7.57
C TYR A 270 16.02 6.12 8.13
N MET A 271 15.33 5.37 7.26
CA MET A 271 14.59 4.17 7.67
C MET A 271 15.51 3.12 8.31
N ARG A 272 16.68 2.89 7.72
CA ARG A 272 17.71 2.01 8.28
C ARG A 272 18.18 2.42 9.67
N LYS A 273 18.23 3.71 9.94
CA LYS A 273 18.66 4.28 11.22
C LYS A 273 17.60 4.14 12.31
N VAL A 274 16.31 4.34 11.97
CA VAL A 274 15.24 4.42 12.97
C VAL A 274 14.50 3.09 13.19
N LEU A 275 14.49 2.22 12.20
CA LEU A 275 13.93 0.88 12.33
C LEU A 275 14.93 -0.03 13.04
N VAL A 276 14.87 -0.01 14.37
CA VAL A 276 15.71 -0.87 15.22
C VAL A 276 14.89 -2.07 15.73
N PRO A 277 15.54 -3.20 16.07
CA PRO A 277 14.84 -4.43 16.49
C PRO A 277 13.89 -4.25 17.68
N SER A 278 14.15 -3.27 18.55
CA SER A 278 13.28 -2.95 19.70
C SER A 278 11.94 -2.31 19.30
N GLN A 279 11.85 -1.71 18.11
CA GLN A 279 10.62 -1.12 17.59
C GLN A 279 9.74 -2.12 16.83
N VAL A 280 10.25 -3.32 16.57
CA VAL A 280 9.57 -4.35 15.77
C VAL A 280 9.19 -5.53 16.66
N SER A 281 7.91 -5.85 16.68
CA SER A 281 7.42 -7.10 17.28
C SER A 281 7.49 -8.23 16.25
N PHE A 282 8.11 -9.36 16.63
CA PHE A 282 8.21 -10.52 15.75
C PHE A 282 8.32 -11.80 16.62
N PRO A 283 7.55 -12.86 16.35
CA PRO A 283 6.47 -12.91 15.35
C PRO A 283 5.32 -11.97 15.71
N ALA A 284 4.57 -11.51 14.70
CA ALA A 284 3.35 -10.74 14.88
C ALA A 284 2.11 -11.64 14.88
N LYS A 285 0.91 -11.05 14.96
CA LYS A 285 -0.36 -11.79 15.03
C LYS A 285 -0.65 -12.55 13.73
N MET A 286 -0.24 -12.00 12.60
CA MET A 286 -0.39 -12.60 11.28
C MET A 286 0.75 -12.14 10.35
N PRO A 287 1.08 -12.92 9.31
CA PRO A 287 2.12 -12.52 8.34
C PRO A 287 1.72 -11.28 7.55
N THR A 288 2.71 -10.46 7.19
CA THR A 288 2.58 -9.33 6.25
C THR A 288 3.47 -9.57 5.04
N ILE A 289 2.95 -9.26 3.85
CA ILE A 289 3.69 -9.40 2.59
C ILE A 289 4.56 -8.16 2.35
N SER A 290 5.85 -8.39 2.13
CA SER A 290 6.80 -7.34 1.76
C SER A 290 6.57 -6.85 0.33
N ASN A 291 6.56 -5.54 0.14
CA ASN A 291 6.49 -4.94 -1.20
C ASN A 291 7.73 -5.24 -2.05
N VAL A 292 8.88 -5.46 -1.42
CA VAL A 292 10.17 -5.68 -2.09
C VAL A 292 10.35 -7.12 -2.55
N THR A 293 9.86 -8.08 -1.79
CA THR A 293 10.04 -9.51 -2.09
C THR A 293 8.78 -10.21 -2.56
N ALA A 294 7.60 -9.59 -2.41
CA ALA A 294 6.28 -10.21 -2.61
C ALA A 294 6.09 -11.50 -1.79
N ARG A 295 6.76 -11.62 -0.65
CA ARG A 295 6.71 -12.78 0.27
C ARG A 295 6.53 -12.29 1.70
N PRO A 296 6.04 -13.14 2.62
CA PRO A 296 5.95 -12.79 4.05
C PRO A 296 7.33 -12.50 4.64
N PHE A 297 7.40 -11.51 5.52
CA PHE A 297 8.62 -11.28 6.31
C PHE A 297 8.96 -12.51 7.16
N GLN A 298 10.24 -12.91 7.17
CA GLN A 298 10.72 -14.12 7.83
C GLN A 298 11.38 -13.85 9.19
N SER A 299 11.90 -12.63 9.41
CA SER A 299 12.56 -12.22 10.64
C SER A 299 12.42 -10.71 10.87
N LYS A 300 12.85 -10.23 12.05
CA LYS A 300 12.94 -8.79 12.31
C LYS A 300 13.91 -8.10 11.35
N GLU A 301 15.04 -8.72 11.09
CA GLU A 301 16.08 -8.23 10.21
C GLU A 301 15.58 -8.13 8.77
N ASP A 302 14.85 -9.16 8.32
CA ASP A 302 14.21 -9.17 7.00
C ASP A 302 13.18 -8.04 6.86
N LEU A 303 12.35 -7.83 7.90
CA LEU A 303 11.40 -6.73 7.93
C LEU A 303 12.10 -5.36 7.89
N ILE A 304 13.09 -5.15 8.76
CA ILE A 304 13.82 -3.87 8.83
C ILE A 304 14.51 -3.58 7.48
N ASN A 305 15.14 -4.59 6.89
CA ASN A 305 15.80 -4.44 5.60
C ASN A 305 14.79 -4.18 4.47
N GLY A 306 13.74 -5.01 4.36
CA GLY A 306 12.72 -4.89 3.33
C GLY A 306 11.97 -3.57 3.40
N LEU A 307 11.52 -3.16 4.60
CA LEU A 307 10.79 -1.90 4.80
C LEU A 307 11.66 -0.66 4.55
N SER A 308 12.97 -0.74 4.84
CA SER A 308 13.91 0.34 4.50
C SER A 308 14.12 0.41 2.98
N ARG A 309 14.38 -0.73 2.33
CA ARG A 309 14.58 -0.81 0.88
C ARG A 309 13.34 -0.43 0.08
N GLN A 310 12.15 -0.57 0.66
CA GLN A 310 10.90 -0.16 0.02
C GLN A 310 10.92 1.31 -0.45
N ALA A 311 11.73 2.19 0.16
CA ALA A 311 11.86 3.58 -0.28
C ALA A 311 12.44 3.74 -1.68
N ILE A 312 13.33 2.83 -2.10
CA ILE A 312 14.10 2.90 -3.35
C ILE A 312 13.80 1.76 -4.33
N ASP A 313 13.26 0.64 -3.85
CA ASP A 313 12.99 -0.56 -4.66
C ASP A 313 11.57 -0.56 -5.25
N THR A 314 11.38 -1.37 -6.27
CA THR A 314 10.09 -1.59 -6.92
C THR A 314 9.06 -2.20 -5.96
N VAL A 315 7.86 -1.64 -5.93
CA VAL A 315 6.70 -2.24 -5.26
C VAL A 315 6.15 -3.38 -6.12
N LEU A 316 6.35 -4.62 -5.68
CA LEU A 316 5.92 -5.84 -6.36
C LEU A 316 4.45 -6.17 -5.99
N TRP A 317 3.53 -5.24 -6.26
CA TRP A 317 2.12 -5.38 -5.89
C TRP A 317 1.43 -6.54 -6.59
N TRP A 318 1.62 -6.64 -7.91
CA TRP A 318 1.05 -7.73 -8.69
C TRP A 318 1.58 -9.11 -8.27
N ASP A 319 2.89 -9.21 -8.02
CA ASP A 319 3.49 -10.45 -7.55
C ASP A 319 3.00 -10.85 -6.16
N SER A 320 2.75 -9.87 -5.28
CA SER A 320 2.14 -10.09 -3.96
C SER A 320 0.73 -10.68 -4.07
N ILE A 321 -0.10 -10.14 -4.98
CA ILE A 321 -1.45 -10.66 -5.24
C ILE A 321 -1.37 -12.09 -5.81
N LYS A 322 -0.51 -12.33 -6.82
CA LYS A 322 -0.32 -13.66 -7.41
C LYS A 322 0.12 -14.70 -6.37
N TYR A 323 1.08 -14.34 -5.53
CA TYR A 323 1.52 -15.21 -4.46
C TYR A 323 0.38 -15.58 -3.51
N LEU A 324 -0.39 -14.59 -3.05
CA LEU A 324 -1.49 -14.83 -2.13
C LEU A 324 -2.62 -15.64 -2.75
N ASP A 325 -2.97 -15.36 -4.00
CA ASP A 325 -4.01 -16.06 -4.73
C ASP A 325 -3.62 -17.51 -5.06
N ARG A 326 -2.44 -17.72 -5.66
CA ARG A 326 -2.06 -19.00 -6.26
C ARG A 326 -1.29 -19.93 -5.33
N GLU A 327 -0.43 -19.37 -4.47
CA GLU A 327 0.44 -20.16 -3.59
C GLU A 327 -0.09 -20.22 -2.15
N ALA A 328 -0.57 -19.08 -1.61
CA ALA A 328 -1.09 -19.01 -0.26
C ALA A 328 -2.59 -19.35 -0.12
N GLY A 329 -3.30 -19.49 -1.25
CA GLY A 329 -4.71 -19.90 -1.29
C GLY A 329 -5.68 -18.90 -0.68
N CYS A 330 -5.40 -17.58 -0.83
CA CYS A 330 -6.34 -16.55 -0.41
C CYS A 330 -7.48 -16.42 -1.41
N THR A 331 -8.70 -16.67 -0.95
CA THR A 331 -9.92 -16.57 -1.76
C THR A 331 -10.74 -15.33 -1.43
N ARG A 332 -10.53 -14.73 -0.25
CA ARG A 332 -11.23 -13.54 0.22
C ARG A 332 -10.26 -12.38 0.37
N TRP A 333 -10.68 -11.20 -0.07
CA TRP A 333 -9.86 -10.00 -0.10
C TRP A 333 -10.64 -8.83 0.47
N LEU A 334 -10.16 -8.27 1.58
CA LEU A 334 -10.77 -7.13 2.25
C LEU A 334 -9.84 -5.92 2.15
N GLY A 335 -10.25 -4.89 1.44
CA GLY A 335 -9.57 -3.60 1.42
C GLY A 335 -10.10 -2.69 2.53
N VAL A 336 -9.20 -2.01 3.25
CA VAL A 336 -9.58 -1.04 4.28
C VAL A 336 -8.77 0.24 4.09
N GLY A 337 -9.47 1.36 3.99
CA GLY A 337 -8.84 2.68 3.82
C GLY A 337 -9.51 3.54 2.75
N PRO A 338 -9.09 4.80 2.60
CA PRO A 338 -9.72 5.71 1.64
C PRO A 338 -9.53 5.26 0.20
N GLY A 339 -10.57 5.42 -0.62
CA GLY A 339 -10.56 5.12 -2.06
C GLY A 339 -10.63 3.64 -2.42
N LYS A 340 -10.82 3.37 -3.71
CA LYS A 340 -11.09 2.01 -4.25
C LYS A 340 -10.00 1.50 -5.22
N VAL A 341 -8.84 2.16 -5.30
CA VAL A 341 -7.76 1.79 -6.23
C VAL A 341 -7.23 0.39 -5.94
N GLY A 342 -6.92 0.08 -4.67
CA GLY A 342 -6.44 -1.23 -4.25
C GLY A 342 -7.41 -2.36 -4.61
N ARG A 343 -8.71 -2.16 -4.33
CA ARG A 343 -9.77 -3.11 -4.72
C ARG A 343 -9.78 -3.37 -6.22
N ASN A 344 -9.68 -2.32 -7.03
CA ASN A 344 -9.71 -2.44 -8.49
C ASN A 344 -8.50 -3.24 -9.01
N LEU A 345 -7.31 -3.03 -8.44
CA LEU A 345 -6.11 -3.79 -8.81
C LEU A 345 -6.21 -5.26 -8.40
N VAL A 346 -6.68 -5.54 -7.18
CA VAL A 346 -6.90 -6.91 -6.70
C VAL A 346 -7.94 -7.61 -7.57
N SER A 347 -9.13 -7.00 -7.78
CA SER A 347 -10.21 -7.58 -8.58
C SER A 347 -9.80 -7.89 -10.03
N LYS A 348 -8.88 -7.09 -10.58
CA LYS A 348 -8.37 -7.26 -11.95
C LYS A 348 -7.52 -8.54 -12.10
N GLU A 349 -6.79 -8.92 -11.05
CA GLU A 349 -5.96 -10.12 -11.05
C GLU A 349 -6.76 -11.37 -10.65
N VAL A 350 -7.44 -11.33 -9.51
CA VAL A 350 -8.16 -12.51 -8.98
C VAL A 350 -9.52 -12.73 -9.62
N GLY A 351 -10.00 -11.78 -10.43
CA GLY A 351 -11.30 -11.81 -11.06
C GLY A 351 -12.43 -11.43 -10.10
N ARG A 352 -13.67 -11.35 -10.61
CA ARG A 352 -14.88 -11.32 -9.80
C ARG A 352 -15.22 -12.76 -9.46
N SER A 353 -14.50 -13.33 -8.51
CA SER A 353 -14.76 -14.69 -8.11
C SER A 353 -16.08 -14.76 -7.34
N GLY A 354 -17.17 -14.94 -8.09
CA GLY A 354 -18.40 -15.49 -7.54
C GLY A 354 -18.32 -16.99 -7.37
N ALA A 355 -17.11 -17.58 -7.40
CA ALA A 355 -16.89 -18.99 -7.19
C ALA A 355 -16.83 -19.26 -5.68
N LYS A 356 -17.71 -20.15 -5.22
CA LYS A 356 -17.81 -20.77 -3.89
C LYS A 356 -16.77 -20.31 -2.85
N GLY A 357 -17.19 -19.40 -1.96
CA GLY A 357 -16.41 -18.99 -0.80
C GLY A 357 -15.38 -17.86 -1.02
N GLY A 358 -15.38 -17.15 -2.15
CA GLY A 358 -14.44 -16.07 -2.43
C GLY A 358 -15.08 -14.70 -2.70
N GLY A 359 -14.26 -13.64 -2.70
CA GLY A 359 -14.72 -12.30 -3.06
C GLY A 359 -13.70 -11.19 -2.78
N VAL A 360 -13.93 -10.01 -3.37
CA VAL A 360 -13.13 -8.81 -3.15
C VAL A 360 -14.03 -7.68 -2.68
N TRP A 361 -13.82 -7.26 -1.46
CA TRP A 361 -14.55 -6.17 -0.81
C TRP A 361 -13.61 -5.02 -0.47
N SER A 362 -14.17 -3.84 -0.28
CA SER A 362 -13.43 -2.71 0.30
C SER A 362 -14.34 -1.85 1.14
N ILE A 363 -13.84 -1.40 2.27
CA ILE A 363 -14.47 -0.48 3.19
C ILE A 363 -13.74 0.86 3.10
N SER A 364 -14.33 1.79 2.37
CA SER A 364 -13.81 3.13 2.12
C SER A 364 -14.71 4.21 2.69
N ASP A 365 -15.98 3.88 2.85
CA ASP A 365 -17.04 4.73 3.38
C ASP A 365 -17.90 3.90 4.37
N PRO A 366 -18.61 4.52 5.32
CA PRO A 366 -19.43 3.79 6.30
C PRO A 366 -20.47 2.84 5.68
N ASP A 367 -21.04 3.21 4.55
CA ASP A 367 -22.05 2.40 3.83
C ASP A 367 -21.46 1.11 3.23
N ASP A 368 -20.14 1.02 3.08
CA ASP A 368 -19.47 -0.20 2.61
C ASP A 368 -19.43 -1.31 3.69
N ILE A 369 -19.66 -1.00 4.98
CA ILE A 369 -19.46 -1.94 6.09
C ILE A 369 -20.45 -3.10 6.05
N GLU A 370 -21.74 -2.81 6.10
CA GLU A 370 -22.79 -3.83 6.18
C GLU A 370 -22.75 -4.82 4.98
N PRO A 371 -22.68 -4.34 3.72
CA PRO A 371 -22.55 -5.24 2.57
C PRO A 371 -21.27 -6.11 2.62
N THR A 372 -20.17 -5.55 3.12
CA THR A 372 -18.91 -6.27 3.23
C THR A 372 -18.95 -7.37 4.29
N LEU A 373 -19.43 -7.06 5.50
CA LEU A 373 -19.55 -8.04 6.58
C LEU A 373 -20.50 -9.17 6.21
N LYS A 374 -21.64 -8.82 5.60
CA LYS A 374 -22.59 -9.82 5.08
C LYS A 374 -21.98 -10.71 4.02
N GLY A 375 -21.18 -10.16 3.10
CA GLY A 375 -20.48 -10.93 2.07
C GLY A 375 -19.45 -11.89 2.67
N LEU A 376 -18.72 -11.47 3.71
CA LEU A 376 -17.77 -12.33 4.43
C LEU A 376 -18.48 -13.48 5.18
N GLU A 377 -19.63 -13.21 5.80
CA GLU A 377 -20.45 -14.23 6.46
C GLU A 377 -21.01 -15.25 5.46
N GLN A 378 -21.60 -14.79 4.35
CA GLN A 378 -22.15 -15.66 3.32
C GLN A 378 -21.11 -16.65 2.77
N THR A 379 -19.90 -16.13 2.45
CA THR A 379 -18.82 -16.98 1.95
C THR A 379 -18.33 -17.99 2.99
N ALA A 380 -18.40 -17.66 4.29
CA ALA A 380 -18.06 -18.61 5.37
C ALA A 380 -19.09 -19.75 5.47
N HIS A 381 -20.38 -19.46 5.30
CA HIS A 381 -21.45 -20.47 5.30
C HIS A 381 -21.38 -21.39 4.07
N GLU A 382 -21.11 -20.83 2.88
CA GLU A 382 -20.98 -21.62 1.66
C GLU A 382 -19.80 -22.59 1.65
N ALA A 383 -18.73 -22.29 2.40
CA ALA A 383 -17.59 -23.18 2.52
C ALA A 383 -17.77 -24.26 3.60
N ALA A 384 -18.72 -24.08 4.52
CA ALA A 384 -19.03 -25.05 5.55
C ALA A 384 -20.14 -26.06 5.14
N SER A 385 -20.83 -25.77 4.03
CA SER A 385 -21.86 -26.63 3.39
C SER A 385 -21.29 -27.45 2.24
#